data_c82a478ff4ebdabe1360216def49f52f
#
_entry.id   c82a478ff4ebdabe1360216def49f52f
#
_cell.length_a   1.000
_cell.length_b   1.000
_cell.length_c   1.000
_cell.angle_alpha   90.00
_cell.angle_beta   90.00
_cell.angle_gamma   90.00
#
_symmetry.space_group_name_H-M   'P 1'
#
loop_
_entity.id
_entity.type
_entity.pdbx_description
1 polymer ?
#
loop_
_entity_poly.entity_id
_entity_poly.type
_entity_poly.pdbx_seq_one_letter_code
_entity_poly.pdbx_strand_id
1 'polypeptide(L)'
;MGGKGFEPLSPFGHTVLSRTRLPIPPPAHLYVFYYIWRFFTIKLIGYQLTRKFAKIIFMARKKGIETIATNRKAFHEYFILESFEAGLELLGSEIKSLRLKDCSLEASFVKLENNQAYIFNMHIKPYSFNTHTAVDPTRTRRLLLHRKEINKLTAAKEIKGQTVIPLELYLKNGWAKLKIALAKGKKLYDKRETLKKKDLSREMERGFRNKFRI
;
A
#
# COMPACT_ATOMS: atom_id res chain seq x y z
N MET A 1 -35.80 44.52 68.54
CA MET A 1 -36.16 44.45 67.11
C MET A 1 -35.30 43.34 66.50
N GLY A 2 -35.64 42.09 66.41
CA GLY A 2 -36.81 41.42 65.91
C GLY A 2 -36.42 40.82 64.53
N GLY A 3 -35.49 39.86 64.50
CA GLY A 3 -35.14 39.13 63.29
C GLY A 3 -35.67 37.70 63.41
N LYS A 4 -36.74 37.41 62.65
CA LYS A 4 -37.36 36.07 62.57
C LYS A 4 -36.50 35.15 61.74
N GLY A 5 -36.07 34.00 62.32
CA GLY A 5 -35.46 32.91 61.62
C GLY A 5 -36.45 32.22 60.68
N PHE A 6 -36.01 31.89 59.48
CA PHE A 6 -36.67 30.99 58.55
C PHE A 6 -36.20 29.56 58.79
N GLU A 7 -37.09 28.69 59.23
CA GLU A 7 -36.89 27.24 59.27
C GLU A 7 -37.11 26.67 57.81
N PRO A 8 -36.28 25.81 57.30
CA PRO A 8 -36.53 25.12 56.02
C PRO A 8 -37.48 23.93 56.29
N LEU A 9 -38.58 23.88 55.55
CA LEU A 9 -39.50 22.77 55.48
C LEU A 9 -38.86 21.55 54.85
N SER A 10 -38.82 20.43 55.55
CA SER A 10 -38.41 19.14 55.07
C SER A 10 -39.50 18.50 54.18
N PRO A 11 -39.20 18.09 52.95
CA PRO A 11 -40.15 17.46 52.04
C PRO A 11 -39.97 15.93 51.99
N PHE A 12 -40.15 15.23 53.11
CA PHE A 12 -40.20 13.76 53.00
C PHE A 12 -41.46 13.26 53.79
N GLY A 13 -42.58 13.16 53.04
CA GLY A 13 -43.70 12.35 53.42
C GLY A 13 -43.27 10.88 53.43
N HIS A 14 -43.39 10.26 54.60
CA HIS A 14 -43.20 8.80 54.73
C HIS A 14 -44.42 8.08 54.10
N THR A 15 -44.21 7.70 52.85
CA THR A 15 -45.06 6.69 52.20
C THR A 15 -44.60 5.31 52.67
N VAL A 16 -45.44 4.65 53.39
CA VAL A 16 -45.27 3.25 53.84
C VAL A 16 -45.26 2.36 52.60
N LEU A 17 -44.04 2.00 52.12
CA LEU A 17 -43.88 1.02 51.05
C LEU A 17 -44.32 -0.35 51.60
N SER A 18 -45.41 -0.87 51.04
CA SER A 18 -45.87 -2.25 51.22
C SER A 18 -44.68 -3.20 50.90
N ARG A 19 -44.46 -4.18 51.76
CA ARG A 19 -43.51 -5.26 51.60
C ARG A 19 -43.81 -6.02 50.29
N THR A 20 -43.33 -5.53 49.14
CA THR A 20 -43.23 -6.33 47.93
C THR A 20 -42.14 -7.38 48.17
N ARG A 21 -42.54 -8.63 48.15
CA ARG A 21 -41.62 -9.77 48.22
C ARG A 21 -40.56 -9.61 47.11
N LEU A 22 -39.30 -9.44 47.50
CA LEU A 22 -38.19 -9.51 46.56
C LEU A 22 -38.23 -10.87 45.86
N PRO A 23 -38.13 -10.94 44.54
CA PRO A 23 -38.09 -12.20 43.85
C PRO A 23 -36.90 -13.03 44.36
N ILE A 24 -37.17 -14.29 44.70
CA ILE A 24 -36.17 -15.26 45.19
C ILE A 24 -35.03 -15.29 44.15
N PRO A 25 -33.76 -15.01 44.52
CA PRO A 25 -32.67 -15.09 43.57
C PRO A 25 -32.55 -16.53 43.09
N PRO A 26 -32.31 -16.75 41.77
CA PRO A 26 -32.13 -18.08 41.23
C PRO A 26 -30.89 -18.77 41.85
N PRO A 27 -30.87 -20.09 41.96
CA PRO A 27 -29.79 -20.83 42.61
C PRO A 27 -28.45 -20.58 41.94
N ALA A 28 -27.39 -20.52 42.73
CA ALA A 28 -26.04 -20.08 42.34
C ALA A 28 -25.48 -20.76 41.08
N HIS A 29 -25.84 -22.00 40.78
CA HIS A 29 -25.43 -22.73 39.59
C HIS A 29 -25.99 -22.14 38.28
N LEU A 30 -27.16 -21.48 38.31
CA LEU A 30 -27.73 -20.80 37.15
C LEU A 30 -26.99 -19.50 36.79
N TYR A 31 -26.40 -18.80 37.78
CA TYR A 31 -25.57 -17.61 37.53
C TYR A 31 -24.31 -17.95 36.76
N VAL A 32 -23.66 -19.08 37.06
CA VAL A 32 -22.45 -19.54 36.36
C VAL A 32 -22.76 -19.83 34.88
N PHE A 33 -23.88 -20.51 34.61
CA PHE A 33 -24.33 -20.75 33.23
C PHE A 33 -24.67 -19.47 32.45
N TYR A 34 -25.35 -18.51 33.13
CA TYR A 34 -25.69 -17.22 32.52
C TYR A 34 -24.45 -16.39 32.18
N TYR A 35 -23.43 -16.34 33.06
CA TYR A 35 -22.17 -15.64 32.80
C TYR A 35 -21.33 -16.34 31.72
N ILE A 36 -21.28 -17.65 31.74
CA ILE A 36 -20.58 -18.43 30.71
C ILE A 36 -21.23 -18.24 29.34
N TRP A 37 -22.57 -18.30 29.26
CA TRP A 37 -23.31 -18.09 28.03
C TRP A 37 -23.19 -16.65 27.50
N ARG A 38 -23.25 -15.66 28.40
CA ARG A 38 -23.03 -14.25 28.03
C ARG A 38 -21.61 -13.99 27.57
N PHE A 39 -20.62 -14.59 28.20
CA PHE A 39 -19.19 -14.51 27.73
C PHE A 39 -18.99 -15.16 26.37
N PHE A 40 -19.64 -16.31 26.16
CA PHE A 40 -19.56 -17.04 24.90
C PHE A 40 -20.26 -16.30 23.75
N THR A 41 -21.43 -15.72 23.99
CA THR A 41 -22.17 -14.92 22.98
C THR A 41 -21.45 -13.63 22.61
N ILE A 42 -20.87 -12.91 23.57
CA ILE A 42 -20.08 -11.70 23.30
C ILE A 42 -18.83 -12.03 22.50
N LYS A 43 -18.15 -13.15 22.82
CA LYS A 43 -16.97 -13.61 22.09
C LYS A 43 -17.32 -14.06 20.66
N LEU A 44 -18.46 -14.74 20.47
CA LEU A 44 -18.94 -15.18 19.16
C LEU A 44 -19.34 -14.01 18.27
N ILE A 45 -20.06 -13.02 18.82
CA ILE A 45 -20.48 -11.81 18.11
C ILE A 45 -19.26 -10.95 17.74
N GLY A 46 -18.30 -10.78 18.65
CA GLY A 46 -17.03 -10.10 18.38
C GLY A 46 -16.22 -10.78 17.27
N TYR A 47 -16.16 -12.11 17.27
CA TYR A 47 -15.46 -12.88 16.25
C TYR A 47 -16.14 -12.79 14.87
N GLN A 48 -17.47 -12.79 14.83
CA GLN A 48 -18.22 -12.60 13.57
C GLN A 48 -18.10 -11.18 13.02
N LEU A 49 -18.10 -10.14 13.88
CA LEU A 49 -17.87 -8.77 13.45
C LEU A 49 -16.46 -8.60 12.88
N THR A 50 -15.42 -9.08 13.58
CA THR A 50 -14.03 -8.97 13.10
C THR A 50 -13.82 -9.71 11.77
N ARG A 51 -14.44 -10.89 11.59
CA ARG A 51 -14.40 -11.60 10.29
C ARG A 51 -15.12 -10.84 9.19
N LYS A 52 -16.29 -10.23 9.46
CA LYS A 52 -17.00 -9.39 8.46
C LYS A 52 -16.19 -8.15 8.11
N PHE A 53 -15.61 -7.44 9.09
CA PHE A 53 -14.75 -6.29 8.84
C PHE A 53 -13.47 -6.69 8.08
N ALA A 54 -12.81 -7.78 8.46
CA ALA A 54 -11.66 -8.31 7.74
C ALA A 54 -12.02 -8.70 6.29
N LYS A 55 -13.21 -9.30 6.07
CA LYS A 55 -13.70 -9.65 4.73
C LYS A 55 -14.04 -8.42 3.90
N ILE A 56 -14.61 -7.37 4.49
CA ILE A 56 -14.90 -6.09 3.82
C ILE A 56 -13.60 -5.37 3.46
N ILE A 57 -12.61 -5.32 4.35
CA ILE A 57 -11.29 -4.75 4.08
C ILE A 57 -10.56 -5.56 3.01
N PHE A 58 -10.68 -6.89 3.03
CA PHE A 58 -10.08 -7.76 2.02
C PHE A 58 -10.76 -7.64 0.65
N MET A 59 -12.09 -7.47 0.59
CA MET A 59 -12.83 -7.27 -0.66
C MET A 59 -12.60 -5.89 -1.28
N ALA A 60 -12.30 -4.85 -0.49
CA ALA A 60 -11.99 -3.51 -0.98
C ALA A 60 -10.60 -3.41 -1.65
N ARG A 61 -9.72 -4.43 -1.50
CA ARG A 61 -8.48 -4.51 -2.27
C ARG A 61 -8.82 -4.92 -3.71
N LYS A 62 -8.74 -3.97 -4.64
CA LYS A 62 -8.77 -4.25 -6.07
C LYS A 62 -7.79 -5.39 -6.37
N LYS A 63 -8.30 -6.58 -6.62
CA LYS A 63 -7.51 -7.72 -7.11
C LYS A 63 -7.08 -7.39 -8.53
N GLY A 64 -5.85 -6.97 -8.71
CA GLY A 64 -5.33 -6.67 -10.05
C GLY A 64 -3.96 -6.01 -9.97
N ILE A 65 -3.27 -6.01 -11.09
CA ILE A 65 -2.05 -5.24 -11.30
C ILE A 65 -2.47 -3.93 -11.95
N GLU A 66 -2.19 -2.81 -11.30
CA GLU A 66 -2.44 -1.47 -11.82
C GLU A 66 -1.10 -0.78 -12.06
N THR A 67 -0.71 -0.59 -13.33
CA THR A 67 0.51 0.12 -13.68
C THR A 67 0.35 1.61 -13.41
N ILE A 68 1.31 2.18 -12.70
CA ILE A 68 1.34 3.60 -12.30
C ILE A 68 2.26 4.39 -13.24
N ALA A 69 3.51 3.93 -13.39
CA ALA A 69 4.50 4.59 -14.22
C ALA A 69 5.40 3.58 -14.93
N THR A 70 5.80 3.89 -16.15
CA THR A 70 6.70 3.07 -16.98
C THR A 70 7.87 3.92 -17.46
N ASN A 71 9.09 3.42 -17.30
CA ASN A 71 10.28 4.06 -17.81
C ASN A 71 10.52 3.68 -19.28
N ARG A 72 9.94 4.45 -20.19
CA ARG A 72 10.07 4.21 -21.64
C ARG A 72 11.50 4.41 -22.15
N LYS A 73 12.26 5.35 -21.54
CA LYS A 73 13.65 5.63 -21.90
C LYS A 73 14.55 4.44 -21.63
N ALA A 74 14.30 3.70 -20.54
CA ALA A 74 15.05 2.50 -20.20
C ALA A 74 15.02 1.45 -21.31
N PHE A 75 13.87 1.20 -21.90
CA PHE A 75 13.70 0.25 -23.00
C PHE A 75 14.40 0.71 -24.30
N HIS A 76 14.51 2.02 -24.49
CA HIS A 76 15.21 2.57 -25.65
C HIS A 76 16.74 2.53 -25.49
N GLU A 77 17.25 2.81 -24.30
CA GLU A 77 18.67 3.01 -24.05
C GLU A 77 19.42 1.74 -23.64
N TYR A 78 18.71 0.74 -23.13
CA TYR A 78 19.31 -0.45 -22.54
C TYR A 78 18.77 -1.74 -23.14
N PHE A 79 19.62 -2.77 -23.20
CA PHE A 79 19.22 -4.16 -23.37
C PHE A 79 18.88 -4.72 -21.99
N ILE A 80 17.68 -5.24 -21.83
CA ILE A 80 17.24 -5.87 -20.59
C ILE A 80 17.71 -7.31 -20.61
N LEU A 81 18.51 -7.71 -19.61
CA LEU A 81 19.02 -9.06 -19.45
C LEU A 81 18.10 -9.89 -18.58
N GLU A 82 17.76 -9.38 -17.41
CA GLU A 82 16.91 -10.08 -16.45
C GLU A 82 16.08 -9.06 -15.65
N SER A 83 14.86 -9.42 -15.23
CA SER A 83 13.99 -8.55 -14.45
C SER A 83 13.61 -9.17 -13.11
N PHE A 84 13.50 -8.32 -12.06
CA PHE A 84 13.16 -8.69 -10.71
C PHE A 84 12.00 -7.83 -10.20
N GLU A 85 11.17 -8.39 -9.30
CA GLU A 85 10.08 -7.67 -8.64
C GLU A 85 10.53 -7.24 -7.24
N ALA A 86 10.70 -5.96 -7.00
CA ALA A 86 11.05 -5.40 -5.70
C ALA A 86 9.83 -4.78 -5.00
N GLY A 87 9.73 -4.90 -3.69
CA GLY A 87 8.85 -4.04 -2.89
C GLY A 87 9.49 -2.66 -2.69
N LEU A 88 8.69 -1.65 -2.34
CA LEU A 88 9.16 -0.31 -2.00
C LEU A 88 8.83 0.04 -0.56
N GLU A 89 9.79 0.61 0.15
CA GLU A 89 9.58 1.23 1.45
C GLU A 89 9.12 2.68 1.26
N LEU A 90 7.83 2.92 1.52
CA LEU A 90 7.15 4.19 1.28
C LEU A 90 6.53 4.75 2.55
N LEU A 91 6.43 6.07 2.61
CA LEU A 91 5.65 6.77 3.62
C LEU A 91 4.16 6.76 3.28
N GLY A 92 3.30 6.97 4.28
CA GLY A 92 1.85 6.96 4.08
C GLY A 92 1.35 8.02 3.09
N SER A 93 1.97 9.19 3.04
CA SER A 93 1.69 10.25 2.06
C SER A 93 2.08 9.84 0.64
N GLU A 94 3.23 9.18 0.47
CA GLU A 94 3.71 8.75 -0.84
C GLU A 94 2.82 7.69 -1.49
N ILE A 95 2.32 6.72 -0.71
CA ILE A 95 1.41 5.71 -1.26
C ILE A 95 0.08 6.32 -1.71
N LYS A 96 -0.38 7.42 -1.06
CA LYS A 96 -1.56 8.17 -1.51
C LYS A 96 -1.31 8.84 -2.86
N SER A 97 -0.16 9.51 -3.05
CA SER A 97 0.23 10.11 -4.34
C SER A 97 0.41 9.07 -5.44
N LEU A 98 0.97 7.90 -5.14
CA LEU A 98 1.08 6.80 -6.09
C LEU A 98 -0.27 6.30 -6.59
N ARG A 99 -1.28 6.25 -5.72
CA ARG A 99 -2.65 5.89 -6.12
C ARG A 99 -3.29 6.92 -7.04
N LEU A 100 -2.84 8.18 -6.99
CA LEU A 100 -3.21 9.24 -7.92
C LEU A 100 -2.39 9.23 -9.21
N LYS A 101 -1.41 8.32 -9.33
CA LYS A 101 -0.45 8.20 -10.45
C LYS A 101 0.49 9.40 -10.59
N ASP A 102 0.68 10.16 -9.51
CA ASP A 102 1.55 11.33 -9.46
C ASP A 102 3.01 10.94 -9.19
N CYS A 103 3.63 10.20 -10.12
CA CYS A 103 5.04 9.81 -10.00
C CYS A 103 5.73 9.69 -11.34
N SER A 104 7.06 9.83 -11.35
CA SER A 104 7.93 9.64 -12.51
C SER A 104 9.14 8.77 -12.18
N LEU A 105 9.46 7.87 -13.10
CA LEU A 105 10.65 7.03 -13.07
C LEU A 105 11.77 7.56 -14.01
N GLU A 106 11.54 8.68 -14.67
CA GLU A 106 12.56 9.30 -15.53
C GLU A 106 13.80 9.63 -14.73
N ALA A 107 14.96 9.51 -15.14
CA ALA A 107 16.20 9.78 -14.41
C ALA A 107 16.40 8.98 -13.10
N SER A 108 15.53 8.07 -12.76
CA SER A 108 15.71 7.21 -11.58
C SER A 108 16.68 6.05 -11.91
N PHE A 109 17.47 5.66 -10.92
CA PHE A 109 18.40 4.56 -11.01
C PHE A 109 18.49 3.79 -9.69
N VAL A 110 18.97 2.55 -9.75
CA VAL A 110 19.10 1.68 -8.58
C VAL A 110 20.57 1.50 -8.23
N LYS A 111 20.92 1.71 -6.96
CA LYS A 111 22.22 1.37 -6.40
C LYS A 111 22.09 0.25 -5.38
N LEU A 112 23.13 -0.59 -5.35
CA LEU A 112 23.31 -1.65 -4.36
C LEU A 112 24.39 -1.21 -3.40
N GLU A 113 24.04 -1.05 -2.12
CA GLU A 113 24.94 -0.61 -1.06
C GLU A 113 24.68 -1.45 0.21
N ASN A 114 25.71 -1.88 0.90
CA ASN A 114 25.61 -2.62 2.17
C ASN A 114 24.62 -3.80 2.11
N ASN A 115 24.66 -4.57 1.04
CA ASN A 115 23.72 -5.69 0.83
C ASN A 115 22.23 -5.29 0.83
N GLN A 116 21.94 -4.06 0.48
CA GLN A 116 20.60 -3.52 0.28
C GLN A 116 20.51 -2.82 -1.08
N ALA A 117 19.30 -2.71 -1.61
CA ALA A 117 19.05 -2.00 -2.85
C ALA A 117 18.29 -0.70 -2.56
N TYR A 118 18.69 0.37 -3.20
CA TYR A 118 18.06 1.68 -3.07
C TYR A 118 17.74 2.27 -4.44
N ILE A 119 16.59 2.94 -4.54
CA ILE A 119 16.26 3.75 -5.70
C ILE A 119 16.49 5.23 -5.40
N PHE A 120 17.16 5.89 -6.35
CA PHE A 120 17.50 7.31 -6.32
C PHE A 120 16.73 8.06 -7.40
N ASN A 121 16.47 9.34 -7.19
CA ASN A 121 15.83 10.26 -8.11
C ASN A 121 14.45 9.81 -8.64
N MET A 122 13.77 8.92 -7.92
CA MET A 122 12.39 8.60 -8.21
C MET A 122 11.51 9.73 -7.69
N HIS A 123 10.90 10.48 -8.59
CA HIS A 123 10.03 11.59 -8.22
C HIS A 123 8.63 11.10 -7.85
N ILE A 124 8.17 11.43 -6.65
CA ILE A 124 6.78 11.25 -6.20
C ILE A 124 6.27 12.61 -5.74
N LYS A 125 5.22 13.11 -6.40
CA LYS A 125 4.63 14.40 -6.04
C LYS A 125 4.12 14.38 -4.60
N PRO A 126 4.39 15.41 -3.78
CA PRO A 126 3.85 15.51 -2.44
C PRO A 126 2.33 15.47 -2.46
N TYR A 127 1.74 14.75 -1.51
CA TYR A 127 0.29 14.66 -1.40
C TYR A 127 -0.28 16.00 -0.91
N SER A 128 -1.15 16.62 -1.70
CA SER A 128 -1.67 17.99 -1.48
C SER A 128 -2.42 18.19 -0.16
N PHE A 129 -3.03 17.11 0.38
CA PHE A 129 -3.74 17.15 1.66
C PHE A 129 -2.88 16.65 2.83
N ASN A 130 -1.55 16.71 2.70
CA ASN A 130 -0.65 16.36 3.79
C ASN A 130 -0.50 17.54 4.73
N THR A 131 -1.01 17.43 5.95
CA THR A 131 -0.94 18.45 7.01
C THR A 131 0.42 18.40 7.76
N HIS A 132 1.17 17.32 7.61
CA HIS A 132 2.43 17.09 8.28
C HIS A 132 3.60 17.15 7.29
N THR A 133 4.74 17.60 7.78
CA THR A 133 6.07 17.72 7.18
C THR A 133 6.18 17.47 5.66
N ALA A 134 6.63 18.48 4.93
CA ALA A 134 6.97 18.34 3.50
C ALA A 134 8.03 17.24 3.33
N VAL A 135 7.69 16.19 2.62
CA VAL A 135 8.61 15.09 2.27
C VAL A 135 9.31 15.46 0.97
N ASP A 136 10.63 15.30 0.92
CA ASP A 136 11.37 15.48 -0.33
C ASP A 136 10.82 14.54 -1.42
N PRO A 137 10.34 15.07 -2.56
CA PRO A 137 9.80 14.28 -3.66
C PRO A 137 10.80 13.27 -4.23
N THR A 138 12.09 13.57 -4.18
CA THR A 138 13.18 12.80 -4.80
C THR A 138 14.00 11.98 -3.81
N ARG A 139 13.54 11.88 -2.56
CA ARG A 139 14.26 11.14 -1.52
C ARG A 139 14.66 9.73 -1.97
N THR A 140 15.75 9.23 -1.42
CA THR A 140 16.17 7.83 -1.59
C THR A 140 15.20 6.89 -0.89
N ARG A 141 14.81 5.79 -1.57
CA ARG A 141 13.89 4.79 -1.04
C ARG A 141 14.54 3.41 -1.09
N ARG A 142 14.33 2.64 -0.03
CA ARG A 142 14.84 1.27 0.03
C ARG A 142 13.93 0.34 -0.78
N LEU A 143 14.56 -0.56 -1.51
CA LEU A 143 13.90 -1.64 -2.25
C LEU A 143 13.95 -2.93 -1.42
N LEU A 144 12.83 -3.60 -1.34
CA LEU A 144 12.68 -4.86 -0.62
C LEU A 144 12.80 -6.02 -1.62
N LEU A 145 13.94 -6.69 -1.59
CA LEU A 145 14.30 -7.83 -2.44
C LEU A 145 14.69 -9.03 -1.59
N HIS A 146 14.58 -10.22 -2.15
CA HIS A 146 15.11 -11.43 -1.51
C HIS A 146 16.65 -11.41 -1.50
N ARG A 147 17.25 -12.00 -0.47
CA ARG A 147 18.71 -12.04 -0.33
C ARG A 147 19.40 -12.66 -1.55
N LYS A 148 18.81 -13.70 -2.12
CA LYS A 148 19.31 -14.35 -3.34
C LYS A 148 19.37 -13.40 -4.54
N GLU A 149 18.34 -12.56 -4.68
CA GLU A 149 18.25 -11.56 -5.76
C GLU A 149 19.28 -10.45 -5.58
N ILE A 150 19.45 -9.96 -4.34
CA ILE A 150 20.48 -8.95 -4.03
C ILE A 150 21.86 -9.48 -4.36
N ASN A 151 22.21 -10.69 -3.94
CA ASN A 151 23.51 -11.30 -4.22
C ASN A 151 23.73 -11.46 -5.75
N LYS A 152 22.70 -11.87 -6.48
CA LYS A 152 22.75 -12.01 -7.94
C LYS A 152 22.97 -10.66 -8.63
N LEU A 153 22.26 -9.62 -8.19
CA LEU A 153 22.41 -8.26 -8.72
C LEU A 153 23.77 -7.67 -8.37
N THR A 154 24.31 -7.96 -7.19
CA THR A 154 25.65 -7.49 -6.77
C THR A 154 26.73 -8.13 -7.65
N ALA A 155 26.72 -9.45 -7.83
CA ALA A 155 27.64 -10.14 -8.70
C ALA A 155 27.55 -9.65 -10.15
N ALA A 156 26.35 -9.41 -10.65
CA ALA A 156 26.14 -8.91 -12.01
C ALA A 156 26.63 -7.46 -12.20
N LYS A 157 26.56 -6.62 -11.15
CA LYS A 157 27.05 -5.23 -11.19
C LYS A 157 28.58 -5.17 -11.33
N GLU A 158 29.30 -6.17 -10.85
CA GLU A 158 30.78 -6.26 -11.01
C GLU A 158 31.18 -6.48 -12.48
N ILE A 159 30.26 -6.98 -13.30
CA ILE A 159 30.50 -7.18 -14.73
C ILE A 159 30.49 -5.82 -15.45
N LYS A 160 31.57 -5.48 -16.13
CA LYS A 160 31.70 -4.21 -16.83
C LYS A 160 30.58 -3.93 -17.84
N GLY A 161 29.96 -2.78 -17.71
CA GLY A 161 28.89 -2.31 -18.61
C GLY A 161 27.48 -2.76 -18.23
N GLN A 162 27.29 -3.45 -17.11
CA GLN A 162 25.96 -3.76 -16.57
C GLN A 162 25.55 -2.74 -15.51
N THR A 163 24.25 -2.45 -15.47
CA THR A 163 23.62 -1.54 -14.48
C THR A 163 22.23 -2.03 -14.11
N VAL A 164 21.71 -1.56 -12.98
CA VAL A 164 20.36 -1.89 -12.54
C VAL A 164 19.48 -0.66 -12.72
N ILE A 165 18.40 -0.82 -13.47
CA ILE A 165 17.48 0.27 -13.81
C ILE A 165 16.05 -0.09 -13.43
N PRO A 166 15.21 0.88 -13.01
CA PRO A 166 13.79 0.68 -12.83
C PRO A 166 13.06 0.71 -14.17
N LEU A 167 12.15 -0.23 -14.38
CA LEU A 167 11.34 -0.35 -15.61
C LEU A 167 9.93 0.13 -15.41
N GLU A 168 9.26 -0.37 -14.38
CA GLU A 168 7.83 -0.20 -14.20
C GLU A 168 7.46 -0.17 -12.72
N LEU A 169 6.61 0.78 -12.34
CA LEU A 169 6.01 0.88 -11.02
C LEU A 169 4.53 0.53 -11.13
N TYR A 170 4.05 -0.36 -10.28
CA TYR A 170 2.67 -0.81 -10.27
C TYR A 170 2.17 -1.14 -8.86
N LEU A 171 0.86 -1.14 -8.70
CA LEU A 171 0.19 -1.66 -7.51
C LEU A 171 -0.25 -3.10 -7.76
N LYS A 172 0.18 -4.02 -6.91
CA LYS A 172 -0.24 -5.42 -6.91
C LYS A 172 -0.97 -5.71 -5.61
N ASN A 173 -2.25 -5.97 -5.68
CA ASN A 173 -3.10 -6.17 -4.50
C ASN A 173 -3.03 -5.00 -3.48
N GLY A 174 -2.86 -3.76 -3.96
CA GLY A 174 -2.72 -2.56 -3.12
C GLY A 174 -1.32 -2.30 -2.56
N TRP A 175 -0.33 -3.16 -2.86
CA TRP A 175 1.08 -2.97 -2.50
C TRP A 175 1.86 -2.36 -3.67
N ALA A 176 2.69 -1.36 -3.39
CA ALA A 176 3.59 -0.79 -4.39
C ALA A 176 4.73 -1.77 -4.70
N LYS A 177 4.86 -2.11 -5.96
CA LYS A 177 5.89 -2.98 -6.51
C LYS A 177 6.63 -2.25 -7.62
N LEU A 178 7.93 -2.42 -7.65
CA LEU A 178 8.81 -1.89 -8.68
C LEU A 178 9.46 -3.04 -9.44
N LYS A 179 9.27 -3.06 -10.74
CA LYS A 179 10.01 -3.96 -11.63
C LYS A 179 11.35 -3.31 -11.96
N ILE A 180 12.42 -3.92 -11.52
CA ILE A 180 13.79 -3.51 -11.83
C ILE A 180 14.41 -4.49 -12.80
N ALA A 181 15.41 -4.07 -13.55
CA ALA A 181 16.11 -4.95 -14.45
C ALA A 181 17.61 -4.75 -14.38
N LEU A 182 18.32 -5.87 -14.52
CA LEU A 182 19.71 -5.90 -14.90
C LEU A 182 19.80 -5.58 -16.39
N ALA A 183 20.56 -4.57 -16.76
CA ALA A 183 20.57 -4.05 -18.11
C ALA A 183 21.97 -3.68 -18.58
N LYS A 184 22.18 -3.74 -19.89
CA LYS A 184 23.41 -3.33 -20.57
C LYS A 184 23.10 -2.15 -21.49
N GLY A 185 23.89 -1.08 -21.41
CA GLY A 185 23.74 0.09 -22.28
C GLY A 185 23.87 -0.26 -23.77
N LYS A 186 22.96 0.24 -24.61
CA LYS A 186 23.01 0.12 -26.06
C LYS A 186 24.01 1.11 -26.64
N LYS A 187 24.82 0.67 -27.61
CA LYS A 187 25.65 1.57 -28.39
C LYS A 187 24.78 2.41 -29.35
N LEU A 188 25.29 3.52 -29.82
CA LEU A 188 24.57 4.42 -30.73
C LEU A 188 24.06 3.71 -32.00
N TYR A 189 24.82 2.76 -32.52
CA TYR A 189 24.41 1.94 -33.66
C TYR A 189 23.21 1.06 -33.35
N ASP A 190 23.23 0.36 -32.21
CA ASP A 190 22.13 -0.50 -31.75
C ASP A 190 20.82 0.29 -31.53
N LYS A 191 20.94 1.55 -31.03
CA LYS A 191 19.78 2.45 -30.85
C LYS A 191 19.13 2.77 -32.20
N ARG A 192 19.94 3.06 -33.24
CA ARG A 192 19.45 3.35 -34.60
C ARG A 192 18.76 2.13 -35.23
N GLU A 193 19.33 0.94 -35.08
CA GLU A 193 18.69 -0.31 -35.57
C GLU A 193 17.38 -0.59 -34.86
N THR A 194 17.31 -0.38 -33.54
CA THR A 194 16.08 -0.58 -32.77
C THR A 194 14.96 0.36 -33.23
N LEU A 195 15.28 1.62 -33.56
CA LEU A 195 14.34 2.58 -34.13
C LEU A 195 13.86 2.13 -35.51
N LYS A 196 14.75 1.77 -36.42
CA LYS A 196 14.39 1.28 -37.76
C LYS A 196 13.43 0.08 -37.68
N LYS A 197 13.75 -0.92 -36.84
CA LYS A 197 12.89 -2.10 -36.66
C LYS A 197 11.50 -1.71 -36.13
N LYS A 198 11.43 -0.76 -35.20
CA LYS A 198 10.16 -0.28 -34.62
C LYS A 198 9.32 0.48 -35.65
N ASP A 199 9.93 1.29 -36.50
CA ASP A 199 9.23 2.04 -37.53
C ASP A 199 8.72 1.09 -38.64
N LEU A 200 9.53 0.12 -39.06
CA LEU A 200 9.11 -0.92 -39.98
C LEU A 200 7.94 -1.75 -39.44
N SER A 201 7.96 -2.14 -38.15
CA SER A 201 6.85 -2.84 -37.52
C SER A 201 5.56 -2.00 -37.51
N ARG A 202 5.69 -0.70 -37.21
CA ARG A 202 4.54 0.23 -37.24
C ARG A 202 3.96 0.41 -38.65
N GLU A 203 4.81 0.47 -39.65
CA GLU A 203 4.38 0.57 -41.05
C GLU A 203 3.65 -0.70 -41.49
N MET A 204 4.18 -1.88 -41.16
CA MET A 204 3.50 -3.15 -41.40
C MET A 204 2.13 -3.21 -40.72
N GLU A 205 2.03 -2.85 -39.42
CA GLU A 205 0.75 -2.82 -38.70
C GLU A 205 -0.26 -1.85 -39.34
N ARG A 206 0.20 -0.68 -39.81
CA ARG A 206 -0.66 0.27 -40.55
C ARG A 206 -1.12 -0.32 -41.87
N GLY A 207 -0.24 -0.97 -42.62
CA GLY A 207 -0.57 -1.64 -43.86
C GLY A 207 -1.62 -2.74 -43.68
N PHE A 208 -1.45 -3.60 -42.67
CA PHE A 208 -2.43 -4.62 -42.33
C PHE A 208 -3.78 -4.01 -41.92
N ARG A 209 -3.78 -2.97 -41.05
CA ARG A 209 -5.01 -2.32 -40.63
C ARG A 209 -5.78 -1.68 -41.79
N ASN A 210 -5.08 -1.07 -42.74
CA ASN A 210 -5.70 -0.47 -43.92
C ASN A 210 -6.27 -1.54 -44.88
N LYS A 211 -5.59 -2.71 -44.99
CA LYS A 211 -6.02 -3.81 -45.85
C LYS A 211 -7.28 -4.53 -45.34
N PHE A 212 -7.49 -4.55 -44.03
CA PHE A 212 -8.66 -5.19 -43.40
C PHE A 212 -9.72 -4.19 -42.92
N ARG A 213 -9.63 -2.92 -43.31
CA ARG A 213 -10.65 -1.91 -43.07
C ARG A 213 -11.58 -1.87 -44.26
N ILE A 214 -12.51 -2.85 -44.30
CA ILE A 214 -13.68 -2.86 -45.19
C ILE A 214 -14.87 -2.39 -44.38
#